data_a2a9dcc84e64bc5dcd2144cf23a0ca9a
#
_entry.id   a2a9dcc84e64bc5dcd2144cf23a0ca9a
#
_cell.length_a   1.000
_cell.length_b   1.000
_cell.length_c   1.000
_cell.angle_alpha   90.00
_cell.angle_beta   90.00
_cell.angle_gamma   90.00
#
_symmetry.space_group_name_H-M   'P 1'
#
loop_
_entity.id
_entity.type
_entity.pdbx_description
1 polymer ?
#
loop_
_entity_poly.entity_id
_entity_poly.type
_entity_poly.pdbx_seq_one_letter_code
_entity_poly.pdbx_strand_id
1 'polypeptide(L)'
;MDLLNRFNKNLDRIEVSMIRQFDQSISDVPGILKLTLGEPDFTTPDHVKEAAKSAIDANQSYYTGMAGLLELRQAAAEFVAEKYNLHYNPENEILSTIGATEALSASLVAILEPGDTVLLPAPAYPGYEPIVNMVGADIVEIDTTANDFVLTPEMLEEAIIEQGDKLKAVILNYPANPTGVTYSREQIQAFADVLRKYPVFVLSDEVYAELTYTGQPHTSIAEFLPEQTILIQGLSKSHAMTGWRIGLIMSQAPIIAQIIKSHQYLVTAASTAMQYGAVEALKNGKDDALPMRAEYVKRRDYIIEKMTDLGFKIIKPDGAFYIFAKIPAGYNQDSFSFLQDFARKKAVAFIPGAAFGQYGEGYVRISYAASMEKIQTAMARLKEYLEENGTN
;
A
#
# COMPACT_ATOMS: atom_id res chain seq x y z
N MET A 1 27.29 -25.34 20.12
CA MET A 1 25.84 -25.53 20.02
C MET A 1 25.39 -24.65 18.88
N ASP A 2 24.92 -25.26 17.77
CA ASP A 2 24.48 -24.49 16.60
C ASP A 2 22.98 -24.16 16.75
N LEU A 3 22.69 -22.94 17.20
CA LEU A 3 21.33 -22.44 17.37
C LEU A 3 20.69 -21.95 16.06
N LEU A 4 21.49 -21.70 15.00
CA LEU A 4 20.98 -21.18 13.73
C LEU A 4 19.98 -22.15 13.07
N ASN A 5 20.21 -23.45 13.21
CA ASN A 5 19.31 -24.49 12.68
C ASN A 5 18.01 -24.67 13.49
N ARG A 6 17.79 -23.88 14.55
CA ARG A 6 16.62 -23.98 15.43
C ARG A 6 15.63 -22.82 15.28
N PHE A 7 15.90 -21.87 14.40
CA PHE A 7 14.94 -20.82 14.07
C PHE A 7 13.70 -21.39 13.38
N ASN A 8 12.62 -20.60 13.40
CA ASN A 8 11.41 -20.91 12.65
C ASN A 8 11.74 -21.00 11.16
N LYS A 9 11.47 -22.17 10.55
CA LYS A 9 11.78 -22.43 9.14
C LYS A 9 11.01 -21.56 8.15
N ASN A 10 9.89 -20.98 8.56
CA ASN A 10 9.17 -20.01 7.74
C ASN A 10 10.00 -18.73 7.49
N LEU A 11 10.97 -18.40 8.37
CA LEU A 11 11.86 -17.26 8.15
C LEU A 11 12.87 -17.51 7.03
N ASP A 12 13.21 -18.75 6.73
CA ASP A 12 14.11 -19.10 5.61
C ASP A 12 13.47 -18.76 4.24
N ARG A 13 12.13 -18.55 4.22
CA ARG A 13 11.35 -18.17 3.03
C ARG A 13 11.29 -16.65 2.82
N ILE A 14 11.84 -15.86 3.74
CA ILE A 14 11.76 -14.39 3.72
C ILE A 14 13.13 -13.84 3.37
N GLU A 15 13.21 -13.19 2.23
CA GLU A 15 14.42 -12.49 1.82
C GLU A 15 14.50 -11.08 2.42
N VAL A 16 15.71 -10.55 2.49
CA VAL A 16 15.90 -9.12 2.82
C VAL A 16 15.28 -8.28 1.72
N SER A 17 14.43 -7.31 2.09
CA SER A 17 13.76 -6.43 1.13
C SER A 17 14.72 -5.87 0.08
N MET A 18 14.42 -6.13 -1.20
CA MET A 18 15.21 -5.62 -2.33
C MET A 18 15.27 -4.08 -2.35
N ILE A 19 14.23 -3.40 -1.86
CA ILE A 19 14.24 -1.93 -1.68
C ILE A 19 15.37 -1.52 -0.74
N ARG A 20 15.57 -2.25 0.37
CA ARG A 20 16.65 -1.97 1.33
C ARG A 20 18.03 -2.34 0.76
N GLN A 21 18.12 -3.46 0.05
CA GLN A 21 19.35 -3.87 -0.63
C GLN A 21 19.79 -2.80 -1.64
N PHE A 22 18.84 -2.31 -2.44
CA PHE A 22 19.09 -1.23 -3.38
C PHE A 22 19.55 0.05 -2.69
N ASP A 23 18.83 0.51 -1.65
CA ASP A 23 19.20 1.71 -0.89
C ASP A 23 20.61 1.59 -0.27
N GLN A 24 20.96 0.41 0.24
CA GLN A 24 22.30 0.13 0.74
C GLN A 24 23.36 0.17 -0.37
N SER A 25 23.07 -0.35 -1.55
CA SER A 25 24.01 -0.44 -2.68
C SER A 25 24.42 0.93 -3.25
N ILE A 26 23.66 1.98 -2.93
CA ILE A 26 23.88 3.36 -3.38
C ILE A 26 24.13 4.32 -2.20
N SER A 27 24.31 3.79 -1.00
CA SER A 27 24.45 4.59 0.23
C SER A 27 25.72 5.45 0.27
N ASP A 28 26.73 5.06 -0.51
CA ASP A 28 28.01 5.75 -0.68
C ASP A 28 27.96 6.90 -1.71
N VAL A 29 26.84 7.08 -2.43
CA VAL A 29 26.68 8.15 -3.43
C VAL A 29 26.38 9.48 -2.75
N PRO A 30 27.28 10.48 -2.81
CA PRO A 30 27.10 11.74 -2.09
C PRO A 30 25.98 12.58 -2.73
N GLY A 31 25.15 13.19 -1.89
CA GLY A 31 24.11 14.12 -2.34
C GLY A 31 23.03 13.49 -3.21
N ILE A 32 22.81 12.17 -3.10
CA ILE A 32 21.82 11.45 -3.89
C ILE A 32 20.41 11.97 -3.65
N LEU A 33 19.72 12.29 -4.75
CA LEU A 33 18.32 12.69 -4.75
C LEU A 33 17.44 11.45 -4.84
N LYS A 34 16.66 11.17 -3.79
CA LYS A 34 15.83 9.96 -3.69
C LYS A 34 14.36 10.27 -4.02
N LEU A 35 13.83 9.60 -5.05
CA LEU A 35 12.41 9.52 -5.36
C LEU A 35 11.90 8.08 -5.08
N THR A 36 12.29 7.54 -3.94
CA THR A 36 12.11 6.15 -3.55
C THR A 36 11.06 5.96 -2.46
N LEU A 37 10.78 7.00 -1.66
CA LEU A 37 9.96 6.89 -0.47
C LEU A 37 8.47 6.73 -0.78
N GLY A 38 7.83 5.86 -0.02
CA GLY A 38 6.39 5.63 -0.05
C GLY A 38 5.66 6.44 1.03
N GLU A 39 6.03 7.71 1.23
CA GLU A 39 5.40 8.60 2.21
C GLU A 39 5.15 9.99 1.63
N PRO A 40 4.04 10.66 2.01
CA PRO A 40 3.78 12.03 1.62
C PRO A 40 4.90 12.98 2.04
N ASP A 41 5.25 13.94 1.17
CA ASP A 41 6.18 15.03 1.47
C ASP A 41 5.50 16.25 2.11
N PHE A 42 4.23 16.11 2.42
CA PHE A 42 3.44 17.08 3.16
C PHE A 42 3.56 16.86 4.67
N THR A 43 3.32 17.93 5.43
CA THR A 43 3.23 17.83 6.90
C THR A 43 1.85 17.35 7.32
N THR A 44 1.79 16.60 8.42
CA THR A 44 0.51 16.33 9.09
C THR A 44 -0.21 17.66 9.39
N PRO A 45 -1.53 17.78 9.16
CA PRO A 45 -2.28 19.00 9.42
C PRO A 45 -2.12 19.50 10.85
N ASP A 46 -2.07 20.83 11.03
CA ASP A 46 -1.79 21.43 12.34
C ASP A 46 -2.84 21.06 13.40
N HIS A 47 -4.13 21.09 13.06
CA HIS A 47 -5.20 20.70 13.98
C HIS A 47 -5.04 19.27 14.49
N VAL A 48 -4.59 18.34 13.65
CA VAL A 48 -4.31 16.94 14.04
C VAL A 48 -3.15 16.87 15.04
N LYS A 49 -2.08 17.65 14.79
CA LYS A 49 -0.92 17.74 15.71
C LYS A 49 -1.34 18.33 17.06
N GLU A 50 -2.15 19.37 17.05
CA GLU A 50 -2.62 20.01 18.29
C GLU A 50 -3.54 19.09 19.10
N ALA A 51 -4.38 18.27 18.45
CA ALA A 51 -5.20 17.29 19.15
C ALA A 51 -4.34 16.25 19.89
N ALA A 52 -3.28 15.74 19.23
CA ALA A 52 -2.36 14.80 19.87
C ALA A 52 -1.56 15.43 21.02
N LYS A 53 -1.07 16.67 20.85
CA LYS A 53 -0.38 17.41 21.93
C LYS A 53 -1.31 17.61 23.12
N SER A 54 -2.55 18.03 22.88
CA SER A 54 -3.56 18.22 23.93
C SER A 54 -3.84 16.92 24.68
N ALA A 55 -3.85 15.78 24.00
CA ALA A 55 -4.00 14.48 24.64
C ALA A 55 -2.80 14.13 25.54
N ILE A 56 -1.57 14.45 25.11
CA ILE A 56 -0.36 14.27 25.92
C ILE A 56 -0.41 15.18 27.15
N ASP A 57 -0.75 16.46 26.99
CA ASP A 57 -0.85 17.43 28.08
C ASP A 57 -1.95 17.06 29.07
N ALA A 58 -3.04 16.46 28.60
CA ALA A 58 -4.13 15.91 29.42
C ALA A 58 -3.80 14.55 30.06
N ASN A 59 -2.55 14.10 29.94
CA ASN A 59 -2.07 12.82 30.50
C ASN A 59 -2.86 11.58 30.00
N GLN A 60 -3.26 11.57 28.72
CA GLN A 60 -3.86 10.41 28.09
C GLN A 60 -2.77 9.36 27.75
N SER A 61 -2.19 8.77 28.79
CA SER A 61 -1.02 7.86 28.73
C SER A 61 -1.34 6.42 29.13
N TYR A 62 -2.61 6.09 29.31
CA TYR A 62 -3.07 4.77 29.70
C TYR A 62 -3.47 3.94 28.47
N TYR A 63 -3.52 2.61 28.65
CA TYR A 63 -4.05 1.73 27.62
C TYR A 63 -5.51 2.07 27.30
N THR A 64 -5.84 2.08 26.03
CA THR A 64 -7.24 2.06 25.58
C THR A 64 -7.79 0.64 25.64
N GLY A 65 -9.08 0.47 25.38
CA GLY A 65 -9.59 -0.86 25.00
C GLY A 65 -8.83 -1.40 23.78
N MET A 66 -8.77 -2.72 23.64
CA MET A 66 -8.02 -3.39 22.55
C MET A 66 -8.45 -2.92 21.15
N ALA A 67 -9.74 -2.65 20.96
CA ALA A 67 -10.24 -2.14 19.69
C ALA A 67 -9.88 -0.66 19.43
N GLY A 68 -9.21 0.01 20.36
CA GLY A 68 -8.92 1.45 20.33
C GLY A 68 -10.03 2.28 20.96
N LEU A 69 -9.85 3.60 20.98
CA LEU A 69 -10.83 4.55 21.49
C LEU A 69 -12.17 4.41 20.77
N LEU A 70 -13.28 4.46 21.51
CA LEU A 70 -14.60 4.42 20.89
C LEU A 70 -14.81 5.65 19.99
N GLU A 71 -14.35 6.81 20.42
CA GLU A 71 -14.41 8.05 19.65
C GLU A 71 -13.70 7.95 18.30
N LEU A 72 -12.56 7.23 18.25
CA LEU A 72 -11.86 6.97 16.99
C LEU A 72 -12.69 6.06 16.08
N ARG A 73 -13.25 5.00 16.63
CA ARG A 73 -14.08 4.06 15.88
C ARG A 73 -15.38 4.69 15.36
N GLN A 74 -15.97 5.60 16.15
CA GLN A 74 -17.12 6.41 15.73
C GLN A 74 -16.74 7.37 14.60
N ALA A 75 -15.65 8.12 14.75
CA ALA A 75 -15.16 9.01 13.68
C ALA A 75 -14.82 8.24 12.39
N ALA A 76 -14.25 7.03 12.52
CA ALA A 76 -13.96 6.17 11.38
C ALA A 76 -15.23 5.66 10.69
N ALA A 77 -16.25 5.23 11.46
CA ALA A 77 -17.55 4.83 10.91
C ALA A 77 -18.23 5.97 10.15
N GLU A 78 -18.25 7.18 10.72
CA GLU A 78 -18.80 8.37 10.07
C GLU A 78 -18.03 8.73 8.79
N PHE A 79 -16.70 8.67 8.82
CA PHE A 79 -15.83 8.96 7.68
C PHE A 79 -16.12 8.04 6.50
N VAL A 80 -16.10 6.72 6.73
CA VAL A 80 -16.32 5.76 5.63
C VAL A 80 -17.77 5.72 5.16
N ALA A 81 -18.73 6.06 6.01
CA ALA A 81 -20.12 6.21 5.60
C ALA A 81 -20.30 7.38 4.62
N GLU A 82 -19.69 8.52 4.94
CA GLU A 82 -19.77 9.73 4.12
C GLU A 82 -18.96 9.61 2.82
N LYS A 83 -17.73 9.07 2.90
CA LYS A 83 -16.80 9.02 1.77
C LYS A 83 -17.00 7.83 0.83
N TYR A 84 -17.42 6.67 1.36
CA TYR A 84 -17.41 5.40 0.62
C TYR A 84 -18.73 4.64 0.71
N ASN A 85 -19.77 5.22 1.32
CA ASN A 85 -21.08 4.58 1.51
C ASN A 85 -20.99 3.23 2.27
N LEU A 86 -20.07 3.14 3.25
CA LEU A 86 -19.88 1.95 4.08
C LEU A 86 -20.42 2.17 5.48
N HIS A 87 -21.19 1.20 5.98
CA HIS A 87 -21.87 1.32 7.27
C HIS A 87 -21.37 0.23 8.23
N TYR A 88 -20.55 0.62 9.20
CA TYR A 88 -20.00 -0.25 10.23
C TYR A 88 -20.45 0.18 11.60
N ASN A 89 -20.73 -0.80 12.48
CA ASN A 89 -20.99 -0.53 13.89
C ASN A 89 -19.67 -0.25 14.63
N PRO A 90 -19.45 0.96 15.17
CA PRO A 90 -18.22 1.31 15.86
C PRO A 90 -17.95 0.48 17.12
N GLU A 91 -18.97 -0.16 17.71
CA GLU A 91 -18.81 -0.96 18.91
C GLU A 91 -18.04 -2.26 18.67
N ASN A 92 -18.21 -2.91 17.51
CA ASN A 92 -17.71 -4.28 17.27
C ASN A 92 -17.28 -4.61 15.84
N GLU A 93 -17.32 -3.65 14.90
CA GLU A 93 -16.94 -3.87 13.48
C GLU A 93 -15.73 -3.04 13.05
N ILE A 94 -15.14 -2.28 13.98
CA ILE A 94 -13.95 -1.44 13.71
C ILE A 94 -12.89 -1.71 14.77
N LEU A 95 -11.64 -1.85 14.32
CA LEU A 95 -10.45 -2.07 15.13
C LEU A 95 -9.35 -1.09 14.73
N SER A 96 -8.82 -0.32 15.69
CA SER A 96 -7.65 0.54 15.50
C SER A 96 -6.36 -0.26 15.65
N THR A 97 -5.40 -0.06 14.74
CA THR A 97 -4.14 -0.82 14.65
C THR A 97 -2.91 0.09 14.61
N ILE A 98 -1.72 -0.49 14.83
CA ILE A 98 -0.43 0.22 14.68
C ILE A 98 -0.06 0.31 13.18
N GLY A 99 -0.81 1.13 12.44
CA GLY A 99 -0.74 1.29 10.99
C GLY A 99 -1.31 0.09 10.23
N ALA A 100 -1.45 0.25 8.91
CA ALA A 100 -1.96 -0.79 8.02
C ALA A 100 -1.08 -2.06 8.02
N THR A 101 0.21 -1.96 8.30
CA THR A 101 1.11 -3.13 8.37
C THR A 101 0.69 -4.09 9.49
N GLU A 102 0.33 -3.56 10.67
CA GLU A 102 -0.19 -4.40 11.75
C GLU A 102 -1.60 -4.89 11.42
N ALA A 103 -2.43 -4.07 10.78
CA ALA A 103 -3.75 -4.49 10.31
C ALA A 103 -3.67 -5.71 9.38
N LEU A 104 -2.76 -5.68 8.40
CA LEU A 104 -2.47 -6.82 7.52
C LEU A 104 -2.00 -8.04 8.33
N SER A 105 -1.01 -7.84 9.22
CA SER A 105 -0.45 -8.94 10.02
C SER A 105 -1.49 -9.59 10.92
N ALA A 106 -2.28 -8.80 11.64
CA ALA A 106 -3.31 -9.30 12.55
C ALA A 106 -4.41 -10.06 11.78
N SER A 107 -4.81 -9.54 10.60
CA SER A 107 -5.81 -10.18 9.75
C SER A 107 -5.31 -11.50 9.18
N LEU A 108 -4.11 -11.52 8.58
CA LEU A 108 -3.55 -12.72 7.96
C LEU A 108 -3.25 -13.82 9.00
N VAL A 109 -2.72 -13.45 10.18
CA VAL A 109 -2.52 -14.41 11.29
C VAL A 109 -3.84 -15.00 11.77
N ALA A 110 -4.95 -14.24 11.72
CA ALA A 110 -6.25 -14.70 12.18
C ALA A 110 -6.94 -15.67 11.21
N ILE A 111 -6.63 -15.60 9.90
CA ILE A 111 -7.36 -16.35 8.87
C ILE A 111 -6.54 -17.48 8.23
N LEU A 112 -5.20 -17.41 8.25
CA LEU A 112 -4.33 -18.36 7.56
C LEU A 112 -3.84 -19.49 8.45
N GLU A 113 -3.76 -20.68 7.86
CA GLU A 113 -3.08 -21.85 8.41
C GLU A 113 -1.91 -22.25 7.49
N PRO A 114 -0.91 -23.00 8.00
CA PRO A 114 0.17 -23.50 7.15
C PRO A 114 -0.36 -24.33 5.98
N GLY A 115 0.07 -23.97 4.77
CA GLY A 115 -0.34 -24.62 3.52
C GLY A 115 -1.54 -23.96 2.83
N ASP A 116 -2.16 -22.95 3.43
CA ASP A 116 -3.15 -22.12 2.76
C ASP A 116 -2.50 -21.27 1.64
N THR A 117 -3.31 -20.87 0.68
CA THR A 117 -2.89 -19.99 -0.43
C THR A 117 -3.59 -18.64 -0.36
N VAL A 118 -2.87 -17.59 -0.72
CA VAL A 118 -3.37 -16.22 -0.89
C VAL A 118 -3.11 -15.76 -2.31
N LEU A 119 -4.15 -15.35 -3.03
CA LEU A 119 -4.01 -14.73 -4.35
C LEU A 119 -3.64 -13.25 -4.23
N LEU A 120 -2.71 -12.80 -5.08
CA LEU A 120 -2.22 -11.42 -5.12
C LEU A 120 -2.03 -10.96 -6.57
N PRO A 121 -2.83 -9.98 -7.07
CA PRO A 121 -2.54 -9.33 -8.34
C PRO A 121 -1.16 -8.67 -8.31
N ALA A 122 -0.29 -9.00 -9.27
CA ALA A 122 1.10 -8.56 -9.32
C ALA A 122 1.39 -7.76 -10.61
N PRO A 123 2.35 -6.79 -10.55
CA PRO A 123 3.27 -6.50 -9.45
C PRO A 123 2.59 -5.82 -8.25
N ALA A 124 3.07 -6.11 -7.04
CA ALA A 124 2.40 -5.70 -5.80
C ALA A 124 3.36 -5.17 -4.72
N TYR A 125 2.81 -4.59 -3.66
CA TYR A 125 3.59 -4.14 -2.51
C TYR A 125 4.32 -5.32 -1.84
N PRO A 126 5.66 -5.27 -1.71
CA PRO A 126 6.47 -6.40 -1.24
C PRO A 126 6.30 -6.76 0.24
N GLY A 127 5.46 -6.03 0.97
CA GLY A 127 5.20 -6.31 2.37
C GLY A 127 4.13 -7.40 2.61
N TYR A 128 3.39 -7.83 1.60
CA TYR A 128 2.36 -8.88 1.77
C TYR A 128 3.00 -10.26 1.92
N GLU A 129 3.90 -10.62 1.04
CA GLU A 129 4.51 -11.94 0.98
C GLU A 129 5.22 -12.35 2.30
N PRO A 130 6.07 -11.50 2.93
CA PRO A 130 6.71 -11.88 4.19
C PRO A 130 5.72 -12.20 5.30
N ILE A 131 4.57 -11.51 5.37
CA ILE A 131 3.56 -11.75 6.39
C ILE A 131 2.90 -13.13 6.16
N VAL A 132 2.55 -13.45 4.92
CA VAL A 132 1.98 -14.76 4.54
C VAL A 132 2.98 -15.88 4.79
N ASN A 133 4.24 -15.68 4.38
CA ASN A 133 5.31 -16.66 4.60
C ASN A 133 5.57 -16.95 6.09
N MET A 134 5.49 -15.92 6.97
CA MET A 134 5.68 -16.11 8.42
C MET A 134 4.67 -17.07 9.04
N VAL A 135 3.44 -17.13 8.55
CA VAL A 135 2.41 -18.05 9.04
C VAL A 135 2.45 -19.43 8.35
N GLY A 136 3.35 -19.63 7.38
CA GLY A 136 3.51 -20.90 6.65
C GLY A 136 2.55 -21.08 5.48
N ALA A 137 1.86 -20.03 5.06
CA ALA A 137 1.02 -20.02 3.88
C ALA A 137 1.82 -19.57 2.64
N ASP A 138 1.23 -19.66 1.45
CA ASP A 138 1.85 -19.34 0.16
C ASP A 138 1.12 -18.19 -0.53
N ILE A 139 1.88 -17.29 -1.22
CA ILE A 139 1.30 -16.35 -2.19
C ILE A 139 1.36 -16.96 -3.59
N VAL A 140 0.26 -16.82 -4.32
CA VAL A 140 0.18 -17.06 -5.75
C VAL A 140 -0.14 -15.74 -6.44
N GLU A 141 0.80 -15.28 -7.27
CA GLU A 141 0.67 -14.04 -8.01
C GLU A 141 -0.20 -14.22 -9.26
N ILE A 142 -1.10 -13.27 -9.51
CA ILE A 142 -1.83 -13.15 -10.77
C ILE A 142 -1.10 -12.11 -11.63
N ASP A 143 -0.50 -12.55 -12.75
CA ASP A 143 0.19 -11.64 -13.68
C ASP A 143 -0.79 -10.70 -14.38
N THR A 144 -0.71 -9.41 -14.08
CA THR A 144 -1.53 -8.37 -14.71
C THR A 144 -0.79 -7.54 -15.76
N THR A 145 0.47 -7.86 -16.05
CA THR A 145 1.34 -7.05 -16.93
C THR A 145 0.84 -6.97 -18.38
N ALA A 146 0.26 -8.07 -18.89
CA ALA A 146 -0.28 -8.12 -20.25
C ALA A 146 -1.56 -7.26 -20.42
N ASN A 147 -2.23 -6.89 -19.32
CA ASN A 147 -3.44 -6.09 -19.30
C ASN A 147 -3.22 -4.73 -18.63
N ASP A 148 -2.07 -4.10 -18.87
CA ASP A 148 -1.73 -2.77 -18.35
C ASP A 148 -1.88 -2.67 -16.81
N PHE A 149 -1.55 -3.74 -16.09
CA PHE A 149 -1.65 -3.93 -14.63
C PHE A 149 -3.10 -3.94 -14.09
N VAL A 150 -4.09 -4.08 -14.94
CA VAL A 150 -5.49 -4.15 -14.55
C VAL A 150 -5.89 -5.61 -14.39
N LEU A 151 -6.31 -6.01 -13.18
CA LEU A 151 -6.97 -7.30 -12.95
C LEU A 151 -8.32 -7.32 -13.68
N THR A 152 -8.70 -8.47 -14.24
CA THR A 152 -10.06 -8.68 -14.77
C THR A 152 -10.80 -9.74 -13.95
N PRO A 153 -12.16 -9.74 -14.01
CA PRO A 153 -12.95 -10.78 -13.34
C PRO A 153 -12.59 -12.20 -13.81
N GLU A 154 -12.28 -12.35 -15.09
CA GLU A 154 -11.90 -13.65 -15.69
C GLU A 154 -10.56 -14.13 -15.13
N MET A 155 -9.52 -13.28 -15.10
CA MET A 155 -8.23 -13.60 -14.49
C MET A 155 -8.37 -14.00 -13.03
N LEU A 156 -9.22 -13.28 -12.29
CA LEU A 156 -9.49 -13.57 -10.89
C LEU A 156 -10.16 -14.93 -10.72
N GLU A 157 -11.22 -15.21 -11.50
CA GLU A 157 -11.96 -16.46 -11.41
C GLU A 157 -11.11 -17.67 -11.82
N GLU A 158 -10.31 -17.56 -12.89
CA GLU A 158 -9.37 -18.59 -13.31
C GLU A 158 -8.37 -18.93 -12.22
N ALA A 159 -7.76 -17.92 -11.59
CA ALA A 159 -6.81 -18.12 -10.50
C ALA A 159 -7.48 -18.76 -9.26
N ILE A 160 -8.70 -18.39 -8.92
CA ILE A 160 -9.48 -19.00 -7.82
C ILE A 160 -9.71 -20.49 -8.10
N ILE A 161 -10.15 -20.83 -9.31
CA ILE A 161 -10.45 -22.21 -9.71
C ILE A 161 -9.17 -23.07 -9.67
N GLU A 162 -8.04 -22.51 -10.12
CA GLU A 162 -6.74 -23.22 -10.13
C GLU A 162 -6.27 -23.57 -8.71
N GLN A 163 -6.47 -22.70 -7.73
CA GLN A 163 -6.05 -22.94 -6.34
C GLN A 163 -7.01 -23.86 -5.58
N GLY A 164 -8.27 -23.89 -5.94
CA GLY A 164 -9.30 -24.75 -5.34
C GLY A 164 -9.39 -24.60 -3.81
N ASP A 165 -9.47 -25.70 -3.10
CA ASP A 165 -9.70 -25.72 -1.63
C ASP A 165 -8.54 -25.14 -0.79
N LYS A 166 -7.37 -24.92 -1.39
CA LYS A 166 -6.24 -24.30 -0.69
C LYS A 166 -6.37 -22.78 -0.59
N LEU A 167 -7.19 -22.19 -1.45
CA LEU A 167 -7.38 -20.75 -1.45
C LEU A 167 -8.14 -20.29 -0.22
N LYS A 168 -7.49 -19.46 0.59
CA LYS A 168 -8.07 -18.86 1.78
C LYS A 168 -8.45 -17.40 1.60
N ALA A 169 -7.64 -16.63 0.87
CA ALA A 169 -7.85 -15.20 0.74
C ALA A 169 -7.36 -14.64 -0.61
N VAL A 170 -7.91 -13.51 -0.97
CA VAL A 170 -7.43 -12.64 -2.06
C VAL A 170 -7.05 -11.29 -1.44
N ILE A 171 -5.87 -10.77 -1.75
CA ILE A 171 -5.47 -9.41 -1.40
C ILE A 171 -5.72 -8.50 -2.60
N LEU A 172 -6.53 -7.47 -2.41
CA LEU A 172 -6.75 -6.41 -3.39
C LEU A 172 -6.19 -5.11 -2.83
N ASN A 173 -5.24 -4.49 -3.54
CA ASN A 173 -4.70 -3.17 -3.19
C ASN A 173 -5.01 -2.17 -4.29
N TYR A 174 -5.86 -1.20 -4.00
CA TYR A 174 -6.22 -0.14 -4.94
C TYR A 174 -6.65 1.16 -4.22
N PRO A 175 -6.14 2.32 -4.70
CA PRO A 175 -5.08 2.48 -5.69
C PRO A 175 -3.80 1.73 -5.34
N ALA A 176 -3.19 1.07 -6.34
CA ALA A 176 -2.13 0.09 -6.14
C ALA A 176 -0.74 0.73 -5.93
N ASN A 177 0.07 0.11 -5.10
CA ASN A 177 1.52 0.27 -5.07
C ASN A 177 2.14 -1.02 -5.69
N PRO A 178 2.87 -0.94 -6.82
CA PRO A 178 3.58 0.23 -7.37
C PRO A 178 2.89 0.95 -8.53
N THR A 179 1.81 0.42 -9.11
CA THR A 179 1.32 0.79 -10.44
C THR A 179 0.44 2.04 -10.46
N GLY A 180 -0.18 2.39 -9.33
CA GLY A 180 -1.17 3.46 -9.22
C GLY A 180 -2.50 3.14 -9.91
N VAL A 181 -2.72 1.90 -10.35
CA VAL A 181 -3.99 1.44 -10.91
C VAL A 181 -5.06 1.47 -9.83
N THR A 182 -6.26 1.90 -10.22
CA THR A 182 -7.51 1.77 -9.45
C THR A 182 -8.61 1.26 -10.37
N TYR A 183 -9.78 0.96 -9.80
CA TYR A 183 -10.87 0.33 -10.53
C TYR A 183 -12.13 1.19 -10.51
N SER A 184 -12.94 1.09 -11.57
CA SER A 184 -14.27 1.68 -11.60
C SER A 184 -15.22 0.92 -10.68
N ARG A 185 -16.35 1.56 -10.36
CA ARG A 185 -17.42 0.94 -9.57
C ARG A 185 -17.91 -0.40 -10.18
N GLU A 186 -18.04 -0.42 -11.52
CA GLU A 186 -18.48 -1.60 -12.27
C GLU A 186 -17.46 -2.74 -12.18
N GLN A 187 -16.15 -2.43 -12.26
CA GLN A 187 -15.09 -3.42 -12.12
C GLN A 187 -15.06 -4.00 -10.70
N ILE A 188 -15.18 -3.16 -9.67
CA ILE A 188 -15.23 -3.61 -8.27
C ILE A 188 -16.46 -4.49 -8.03
N GLN A 189 -17.63 -4.13 -8.57
CA GLN A 189 -18.81 -4.96 -8.48
C GLN A 189 -18.61 -6.31 -9.18
N ALA A 190 -17.99 -6.33 -10.36
CA ALA A 190 -17.71 -7.56 -11.08
C ALA A 190 -16.75 -8.49 -10.29
N PHE A 191 -15.74 -7.94 -9.59
CA PHE A 191 -14.90 -8.73 -8.68
C PHE A 191 -15.72 -9.31 -7.52
N ALA A 192 -16.61 -8.51 -6.92
CA ALA A 192 -17.49 -8.99 -5.85
C ALA A 192 -18.42 -10.11 -6.32
N ASP A 193 -18.92 -10.03 -7.56
CA ASP A 193 -19.78 -11.06 -8.14
C ASP A 193 -19.05 -12.38 -8.42
N VAL A 194 -17.76 -12.32 -8.77
CA VAL A 194 -16.89 -13.50 -8.85
C VAL A 194 -16.65 -14.08 -7.46
N LEU A 195 -16.13 -13.26 -6.53
CA LEU A 195 -15.71 -13.69 -5.19
C LEU A 195 -16.85 -14.27 -4.35
N ARG A 196 -18.07 -13.77 -4.53
CA ARG A 196 -19.28 -14.27 -3.82
C ARG A 196 -19.57 -15.75 -4.08
N LYS A 197 -19.06 -16.31 -5.18
CA LYS A 197 -19.25 -17.72 -5.52
C LYS A 197 -18.38 -18.66 -4.69
N TYR A 198 -17.37 -18.12 -4.00
CA TYR A 198 -16.31 -18.88 -3.33
C TYR A 198 -16.18 -18.48 -1.86
N PRO A 199 -15.91 -19.43 -0.95
CA PRO A 199 -15.77 -19.14 0.49
C PRO A 199 -14.36 -18.61 0.82
N VAL A 200 -14.00 -17.45 0.29
CA VAL A 200 -12.67 -16.83 0.46
C VAL A 200 -12.77 -15.48 1.14
N PHE A 201 -11.78 -15.12 1.95
CA PHE A 201 -11.66 -13.77 2.49
C PHE A 201 -11.10 -12.80 1.45
N VAL A 202 -11.54 -11.55 1.52
CA VAL A 202 -11.01 -10.46 0.70
C VAL A 202 -10.33 -9.45 1.62
N LEU A 203 -8.99 -9.39 1.61
CA LEU A 203 -8.26 -8.30 2.26
C LEU A 203 -8.19 -7.14 1.29
N SER A 204 -8.99 -6.11 1.52
CA SER A 204 -9.00 -4.91 0.70
C SER A 204 -8.13 -3.84 1.33
N ASP A 205 -6.90 -3.70 0.82
CA ASP A 205 -5.96 -2.67 1.27
C ASP A 205 -6.21 -1.38 0.48
N GLU A 206 -6.93 -0.46 1.10
CA GLU A 206 -7.39 0.78 0.49
C GLU A 206 -6.74 2.02 1.14
N VAL A 207 -5.49 1.90 1.61
CA VAL A 207 -4.77 3.01 2.29
C VAL A 207 -4.55 4.24 1.40
N TYR A 208 -4.69 4.10 0.08
CA TYR A 208 -4.60 5.19 -0.90
C TYR A 208 -5.97 5.71 -1.37
N ALA A 209 -7.09 5.29 -0.79
CA ALA A 209 -8.45 5.63 -1.24
C ALA A 209 -8.64 7.15 -1.44
N GLU A 210 -8.18 7.99 -0.48
CA GLU A 210 -8.25 9.46 -0.58
C GLU A 210 -7.31 10.06 -1.64
N LEU A 211 -6.40 9.28 -2.21
CA LEU A 211 -5.49 9.68 -3.28
C LEU A 211 -5.89 9.07 -4.63
N THR A 212 -7.19 9.04 -4.92
CA THR A 212 -7.76 8.65 -6.21
C THR A 212 -7.97 9.86 -7.10
N TYR A 213 -7.59 9.79 -8.40
CA TYR A 213 -7.54 10.91 -9.34
C TYR A 213 -8.53 10.81 -10.50
N THR A 214 -9.43 9.84 -10.48
CA THR A 214 -10.42 9.58 -11.55
C THR A 214 -11.50 10.66 -11.69
N GLY A 215 -11.61 11.56 -10.71
CA GLY A 215 -12.71 12.51 -10.61
C GLY A 215 -14.01 11.90 -10.05
N GLN A 216 -14.02 10.59 -9.80
CA GLN A 216 -15.10 9.88 -9.13
C GLN A 216 -14.69 9.54 -7.69
N PRO A 217 -15.65 9.38 -6.76
CA PRO A 217 -15.36 8.84 -5.44
C PRO A 217 -14.73 7.45 -5.53
N HIS A 218 -13.84 7.13 -4.60
CA HIS A 218 -13.33 5.77 -4.44
C HIS A 218 -14.47 4.81 -4.12
N THR A 219 -14.46 3.64 -4.71
CA THR A 219 -15.44 2.57 -4.45
C THR A 219 -14.75 1.40 -3.76
N SER A 220 -15.18 1.06 -2.56
CA SER A 220 -14.68 -0.11 -1.84
C SER A 220 -15.44 -1.36 -2.23
N ILE A 221 -14.75 -2.50 -2.32
CA ILE A 221 -15.38 -3.80 -2.53
C ILE A 221 -16.29 -4.19 -1.35
N ALA A 222 -16.03 -3.65 -0.16
CA ALA A 222 -16.86 -3.85 1.02
C ALA A 222 -18.29 -3.34 0.86
N GLU A 223 -18.56 -2.44 -0.10
CA GLU A 223 -19.91 -2.00 -0.42
C GLU A 223 -20.75 -3.13 -1.07
N PHE A 224 -20.09 -4.01 -1.83
CA PHE A 224 -20.76 -5.09 -2.55
C PHE A 224 -20.63 -6.46 -1.91
N LEU A 225 -19.56 -6.67 -1.09
CA LEU A 225 -19.21 -7.96 -0.51
C LEU A 225 -18.79 -7.82 0.97
N PRO A 226 -19.61 -7.18 1.83
CA PRO A 226 -19.22 -6.91 3.22
C PRO A 226 -18.98 -8.18 4.04
N GLU A 227 -19.65 -9.30 3.71
CA GLU A 227 -19.60 -10.56 4.44
C GLU A 227 -18.25 -11.30 4.31
N GLN A 228 -17.46 -11.02 3.28
CA GLN A 228 -16.15 -11.64 3.04
C GLN A 228 -15.01 -10.64 3.16
N THR A 229 -15.30 -9.33 3.25
CA THR A 229 -14.28 -8.28 3.17
C THR A 229 -13.72 -7.91 4.54
N ILE A 230 -12.39 -7.91 4.61
CA ILE A 230 -11.59 -7.29 5.67
C ILE A 230 -10.99 -6.02 5.04
N LEU A 231 -11.63 -4.88 5.29
CA LEU A 231 -11.20 -3.59 4.79
C LEU A 231 -10.07 -3.04 5.65
N ILE A 232 -8.96 -2.69 5.02
CA ILE A 232 -7.80 -2.07 5.67
C ILE A 232 -7.68 -0.62 5.20
N GLN A 233 -7.73 0.29 6.16
CA GLN A 233 -7.59 1.72 5.96
C GLN A 233 -6.46 2.27 6.84
N GLY A 234 -5.99 3.49 6.56
CA GLY A 234 -4.98 4.12 7.38
C GLY A 234 -4.78 5.59 7.06
N LEU A 235 -4.31 6.34 8.04
CA LEU A 235 -4.10 7.78 7.93
C LEU A 235 -2.72 8.15 7.40
N SER A 236 -1.87 7.15 7.18
CA SER A 236 -0.49 7.35 6.72
C SER A 236 -0.41 8.16 5.42
N LYS A 237 -1.37 7.96 4.50
CA LYS A 237 -1.33 8.56 3.16
C LYS A 237 -2.28 9.74 3.01
N SER A 238 -3.49 9.61 3.51
CA SER A 238 -4.53 10.64 3.43
C SER A 238 -4.21 11.90 4.25
N HIS A 239 -3.53 11.74 5.40
CA HIS A 239 -3.26 12.84 6.33
C HIS A 239 -1.77 13.05 6.63
N ALA A 240 -0.88 12.48 5.79
CA ALA A 240 0.58 12.55 5.99
C ALA A 240 1.01 12.10 7.41
N MET A 241 0.45 10.98 7.89
CA MET A 241 0.66 10.47 9.25
C MET A 241 1.46 9.15 9.25
N THR A 242 2.44 9.00 8.38
CA THR A 242 3.21 7.74 8.26
C THR A 242 3.87 7.33 9.57
N GLY A 243 4.51 8.26 10.27
CA GLY A 243 5.19 8.04 11.55
C GLY A 243 4.26 7.89 12.75
N TRP A 244 2.98 8.24 12.63
CA TRP A 244 2.00 8.15 13.71
C TRP A 244 1.50 6.74 13.97
N ARG A 245 1.62 5.87 12.98
CA ARG A 245 1.27 4.46 13.06
C ARG A 245 -0.18 4.22 13.46
N ILE A 246 -1.14 4.82 12.74
CA ILE A 246 -2.58 4.55 12.91
C ILE A 246 -3.13 3.92 11.64
N GLY A 247 -3.68 2.73 11.80
CA GLY A 247 -4.45 2.00 10.81
C GLY A 247 -5.81 1.58 11.38
N LEU A 248 -6.66 1.08 10.52
CA LEU A 248 -8.01 0.63 10.85
C LEU A 248 -8.29 -0.68 10.10
N ILE A 249 -8.92 -1.62 10.79
CA ILE A 249 -9.57 -2.78 10.20
C ILE A 249 -11.08 -2.60 10.36
N MET A 250 -11.82 -2.80 9.29
CA MET A 250 -13.28 -2.78 9.31
C MET A 250 -13.81 -4.05 8.65
N SER A 251 -14.69 -4.76 9.32
CA SER A 251 -15.32 -5.97 8.82
C SER A 251 -16.55 -6.31 9.67
N GLN A 252 -17.28 -7.33 9.28
CA GLN A 252 -18.40 -7.81 10.11
C GLN A 252 -17.93 -8.25 11.51
N ALA A 253 -18.77 -8.06 12.51
CA ALA A 253 -18.48 -8.33 13.92
C ALA A 253 -17.91 -9.75 14.19
N PRO A 254 -18.38 -10.85 13.58
CA PRO A 254 -17.79 -12.18 13.79
C PRO A 254 -16.33 -12.27 13.32
N ILE A 255 -15.97 -11.57 12.24
CA ILE A 255 -14.60 -11.54 11.70
C ILE A 255 -13.71 -10.71 12.62
N ILE A 256 -14.13 -9.50 13.01
CA ILE A 256 -13.40 -8.66 13.97
C ILE A 256 -13.18 -9.38 15.28
N ALA A 257 -14.15 -10.17 15.78
CA ALA A 257 -14.01 -10.95 17.00
C ALA A 257 -12.91 -12.04 16.93
N GLN A 258 -12.48 -12.46 15.74
CA GLN A 258 -11.32 -13.33 15.58
C GLN A 258 -10.03 -12.53 15.43
N ILE A 259 -10.04 -11.48 14.58
CA ILE A 259 -8.84 -10.66 14.33
C ILE A 259 -8.34 -9.97 15.61
N ILE A 260 -9.23 -9.54 16.49
CA ILE A 260 -8.84 -8.87 17.75
C ILE A 260 -8.01 -9.77 18.66
N LYS A 261 -8.11 -11.09 18.53
CA LYS A 261 -7.31 -12.04 19.31
C LYS A 261 -5.84 -12.00 18.89
N SER A 262 -5.55 -11.99 17.58
CA SER A 262 -4.18 -11.83 17.07
C SER A 262 -3.64 -10.43 17.37
N HIS A 263 -4.41 -9.38 17.11
CA HIS A 263 -4.08 -7.99 17.43
C HIS A 263 -3.68 -7.82 18.91
N GLN A 264 -4.49 -8.33 19.84
CA GLN A 264 -4.24 -8.20 21.28
C GLN A 264 -2.84 -8.70 21.68
N TYR A 265 -2.41 -9.82 21.13
CA TYR A 265 -1.13 -10.43 21.50
C TYR A 265 0.04 -9.93 20.65
N LEU A 266 -0.21 -9.30 19.53
CA LEU A 266 0.82 -8.60 18.76
C LEU A 266 1.20 -7.27 19.40
N VAL A 267 0.22 -6.45 19.81
CA VAL A 267 0.47 -5.04 20.15
C VAL A 267 -0.35 -4.48 21.31
N THR A 268 -1.38 -5.16 21.79
CA THR A 268 -2.36 -4.73 22.80
C THR A 268 -3.29 -3.64 22.30
N ALA A 269 -2.80 -2.47 21.93
CA ALA A 269 -3.55 -1.33 21.37
C ALA A 269 -2.59 -0.35 20.67
N ALA A 270 -3.10 0.48 19.78
CA ALA A 270 -2.36 1.60 19.21
C ALA A 270 -2.10 2.70 20.25
N SER A 271 -1.10 3.57 20.00
CA SER A 271 -0.74 4.66 20.90
C SER A 271 -1.92 5.58 21.19
N THR A 272 -2.27 5.77 22.47
CA THR A 272 -3.45 6.53 22.90
C THR A 272 -3.44 7.96 22.40
N ALA A 273 -2.34 8.69 22.59
CA ALA A 273 -2.24 10.09 22.15
C ALA A 273 -2.38 10.21 20.62
N MET A 274 -1.83 9.24 19.86
CA MET A 274 -1.96 9.25 18.40
C MET A 274 -3.38 8.94 17.94
N GLN A 275 -4.14 8.14 18.69
CA GLN A 275 -5.55 7.92 18.43
C GLN A 275 -6.39 9.19 18.56
N TYR A 276 -6.11 10.08 19.52
CA TYR A 276 -6.78 11.38 19.62
C TYR A 276 -6.49 12.27 18.40
N GLY A 277 -5.26 12.28 17.90
CA GLY A 277 -4.95 12.93 16.63
C GLY A 277 -5.73 12.33 15.46
N ALA A 278 -5.89 11.02 15.43
CA ALA A 278 -6.66 10.32 14.40
C ALA A 278 -8.18 10.62 14.49
N VAL A 279 -8.73 10.79 15.68
CA VAL A 279 -10.12 11.27 15.87
C VAL A 279 -10.30 12.61 15.17
N GLU A 280 -9.39 13.56 15.42
CA GLU A 280 -9.44 14.90 14.82
C GLU A 280 -9.31 14.84 13.30
N ALA A 281 -8.37 14.03 12.78
CA ALA A 281 -8.16 13.83 11.36
C ALA A 281 -9.43 13.34 10.65
N LEU A 282 -10.08 12.30 11.19
CA LEU A 282 -11.27 11.70 10.57
C LEU A 282 -12.53 12.54 10.75
N LYS A 283 -12.64 13.29 11.85
CA LYS A 283 -13.85 14.06 12.18
C LYS A 283 -13.85 15.43 11.51
N ASN A 284 -12.75 16.16 11.62
CA ASN A 284 -12.64 17.55 11.17
C ASN A 284 -11.71 17.72 9.94
N GLY A 285 -10.89 16.71 9.64
CA GLY A 285 -9.94 16.69 8.52
C GLY A 285 -10.37 15.85 7.32
N LYS A 286 -11.66 15.61 7.14
CA LYS A 286 -12.18 14.73 6.05
C LYS A 286 -11.68 15.10 4.65
N ASP A 287 -11.38 16.36 4.41
CA ASP A 287 -10.93 16.90 3.14
C ASP A 287 -9.44 17.31 3.11
N ASP A 288 -8.67 17.00 4.16
CA ASP A 288 -7.25 17.35 4.27
C ASP A 288 -6.37 16.73 3.15
N ALA A 289 -6.82 15.64 2.53
CA ALA A 289 -6.15 15.03 1.39
C ALA A 289 -6.30 15.83 0.08
N LEU A 290 -7.31 16.71 -0.05
CA LEU A 290 -7.62 17.37 -1.31
C LEU A 290 -6.48 18.27 -1.85
N PRO A 291 -5.80 19.10 -1.02
CA PRO A 291 -4.65 19.88 -1.48
C PRO A 291 -3.49 18.99 -1.96
N MET A 292 -3.21 17.87 -1.26
CA MET A 292 -2.18 16.91 -1.67
C MET A 292 -2.54 16.27 -3.01
N ARG A 293 -3.80 15.85 -3.19
CA ARG A 293 -4.29 15.28 -4.45
C ARG A 293 -4.05 16.23 -5.63
N ALA A 294 -4.43 17.49 -5.46
CA ALA A 294 -4.29 18.49 -6.52
C ALA A 294 -2.82 18.69 -6.91
N GLU A 295 -1.91 18.67 -5.95
CA GLU A 295 -0.48 18.81 -6.20
C GLU A 295 0.11 17.53 -6.83
N TYR A 296 -0.27 16.35 -6.34
CA TYR A 296 0.19 15.07 -6.89
C TYR A 296 -0.23 14.89 -8.36
N VAL A 297 -1.41 15.33 -8.76
CA VAL A 297 -1.83 15.31 -10.17
C VAL A 297 -0.88 16.12 -11.05
N LYS A 298 -0.47 17.32 -10.63
CA LYS A 298 0.48 18.14 -11.39
C LYS A 298 1.85 17.46 -11.54
N ARG A 299 2.36 16.88 -10.43
CA ARG A 299 3.65 16.20 -10.41
C ARG A 299 3.63 14.92 -11.25
N ARG A 300 2.56 14.15 -11.15
CA ARG A 300 2.30 12.97 -11.98
C ARG A 300 2.35 13.32 -13.47
N ASP A 301 1.55 14.28 -13.86
CA ASP A 301 1.40 14.66 -15.27
C ASP A 301 2.73 15.19 -15.85
N TYR A 302 3.50 15.94 -15.05
CA TYR A 302 4.84 16.39 -15.44
C TYR A 302 5.82 15.20 -15.66
N ILE A 303 5.87 14.23 -14.74
CA ILE A 303 6.76 13.07 -14.88
C ILE A 303 6.36 12.23 -16.08
N ILE A 304 5.06 11.99 -16.30
CA ILE A 304 4.56 11.22 -17.43
C ILE A 304 5.02 11.87 -18.74
N GLU A 305 4.82 13.19 -18.90
CA GLU A 305 5.30 13.93 -20.08
C GLU A 305 6.79 13.69 -20.31
N LYS A 306 7.63 13.97 -19.30
CA LYS A 306 9.09 13.91 -19.45
C LYS A 306 9.60 12.50 -19.73
N MET A 307 9.07 11.50 -19.05
CA MET A 307 9.51 10.12 -19.24
C MET A 307 8.99 9.52 -20.56
N THR A 308 7.80 9.90 -21.01
CA THR A 308 7.30 9.50 -22.34
C THR A 308 8.19 10.05 -23.45
N ASP A 309 8.61 11.31 -23.35
CA ASP A 309 9.56 11.92 -24.28
C ASP A 309 10.92 11.19 -24.30
N LEU A 310 11.29 10.54 -23.20
CA LEU A 310 12.50 9.73 -23.06
C LEU A 310 12.33 8.26 -23.45
N GLY A 311 11.16 7.87 -23.96
CA GLY A 311 10.90 6.53 -24.49
C GLY A 311 10.43 5.51 -23.47
N PHE A 312 10.12 5.89 -22.21
CA PHE A 312 9.50 4.99 -21.26
C PHE A 312 8.03 4.73 -21.61
N LYS A 313 7.61 3.47 -21.53
CA LYS A 313 6.18 3.13 -21.59
C LYS A 313 5.60 3.23 -20.17
N ILE A 314 4.57 4.06 -20.02
CA ILE A 314 3.91 4.33 -18.74
C ILE A 314 2.41 4.08 -18.87
N ILE A 315 1.86 3.33 -17.95
CA ILE A 315 0.42 3.29 -17.73
C ILE A 315 0.10 4.44 -16.76
N LYS A 316 -0.77 5.35 -17.19
CA LYS A 316 -1.12 6.51 -16.37
C LYS A 316 -1.75 6.06 -15.06
N PRO A 317 -1.14 6.37 -13.89
CA PRO A 317 -1.74 6.01 -12.62
C PRO A 317 -2.96 6.91 -12.33
N ASP A 318 -4.04 6.29 -11.86
CA ASP A 318 -5.25 6.98 -11.45
C ASP A 318 -5.38 7.09 -9.92
N GLY A 319 -4.31 6.77 -9.21
CA GLY A 319 -4.22 6.94 -7.75
C GLY A 319 -2.84 6.73 -7.18
N ALA A 320 -2.73 6.76 -5.85
CA ALA A 320 -1.50 6.71 -5.07
C ALA A 320 -0.55 7.89 -5.43
N PHE A 321 0.76 7.70 -5.33
CA PHE A 321 1.76 8.71 -5.73
C PHE A 321 3.00 8.06 -6.38
N TYR A 322 2.75 7.06 -7.26
CA TYR A 322 3.79 6.31 -7.95
C TYR A 322 3.60 6.33 -9.46
N ILE A 323 4.72 6.38 -10.17
CA ILE A 323 4.84 6.03 -11.58
C ILE A 323 5.53 4.66 -11.66
N PHE A 324 4.97 3.73 -12.41
CA PHE A 324 5.59 2.46 -12.74
C PHE A 324 5.83 2.42 -14.25
N ALA A 325 7.10 2.54 -14.65
CA ALA A 325 7.48 2.80 -16.03
C ALA A 325 8.40 1.71 -16.56
N LYS A 326 8.12 1.21 -17.76
CA LYS A 326 8.96 0.23 -18.44
C LYS A 326 10.22 0.88 -18.98
N ILE A 327 11.38 0.29 -18.67
CA ILE A 327 12.69 0.74 -19.18
C ILE A 327 12.69 0.68 -20.71
N PRO A 328 13.17 1.71 -21.42
CA PRO A 328 13.24 1.70 -22.88
C PRO A 328 14.11 0.56 -23.41
N ALA A 329 13.72 -0.03 -24.54
CA ALA A 329 14.33 -1.25 -25.10
C ALA A 329 15.84 -1.14 -25.40
N GLY A 330 16.37 0.05 -25.61
CA GLY A 330 17.81 0.28 -25.87
C GLY A 330 18.71 0.25 -24.61
N TYR A 331 18.15 -0.03 -23.41
CA TYR A 331 18.88 -0.01 -22.15
C TYR A 331 18.82 -1.35 -21.44
N ASN A 332 19.67 -1.50 -20.40
CA ASN A 332 19.68 -2.70 -19.58
C ASN A 332 18.29 -2.93 -18.94
N GLN A 333 17.70 -4.10 -19.19
CA GLN A 333 16.38 -4.47 -18.68
C GLN A 333 16.44 -5.07 -17.26
N ASP A 334 17.62 -5.40 -16.71
CA ASP A 334 17.81 -5.66 -15.30
C ASP A 334 17.61 -4.33 -14.53
N SER A 335 16.46 -4.21 -13.88
CA SER A 335 16.04 -2.95 -13.25
C SER A 335 16.94 -2.51 -12.10
N PHE A 336 17.52 -3.48 -11.38
CA PHE A 336 18.46 -3.19 -10.29
C PHE A 336 19.77 -2.61 -10.83
N SER A 337 20.40 -3.29 -11.79
CA SER A 337 21.66 -2.85 -12.40
C SER A 337 21.50 -1.53 -13.14
N PHE A 338 20.39 -1.35 -13.89
CA PHE A 338 20.10 -0.10 -14.57
C PHE A 338 20.02 1.09 -13.61
N LEU A 339 19.27 0.94 -12.52
CA LEU A 339 19.11 2.02 -11.54
C LEU A 339 20.34 2.24 -10.66
N GLN A 340 21.13 1.19 -10.39
CA GLN A 340 22.39 1.33 -9.66
C GLN A 340 23.40 2.14 -10.48
N ASP A 341 23.54 1.87 -11.78
CA ASP A 341 24.40 2.65 -12.68
C ASP A 341 23.91 4.09 -12.81
N PHE A 342 22.60 4.29 -12.99
CA PHE A 342 22.00 5.62 -13.02
C PHE A 342 22.26 6.39 -11.72
N ALA A 343 22.06 5.78 -10.57
CA ALA A 343 22.27 6.41 -9.28
C ALA A 343 23.74 6.82 -9.07
N ARG A 344 24.69 5.96 -9.47
CA ARG A 344 26.12 6.24 -9.35
C ARG A 344 26.61 7.34 -10.29
N LYS A 345 26.08 7.40 -11.50
CA LYS A 345 26.48 8.41 -12.51
C LYS A 345 25.81 9.76 -12.31
N LYS A 346 24.56 9.79 -11.86
CA LYS A 346 23.74 11.00 -11.82
C LYS A 346 23.23 11.42 -10.42
N ALA A 347 23.56 10.65 -9.40
CA ALA A 347 23.13 10.87 -8.02
C ALA A 347 21.59 11.05 -7.90
N VAL A 348 20.83 10.15 -8.52
CA VAL A 348 19.36 10.06 -8.45
C VAL A 348 18.96 8.61 -8.22
N ALA A 349 18.02 8.36 -7.33
CA ALA A 349 17.52 7.02 -7.04
C ALA A 349 16.01 6.90 -7.28
N PHE A 350 15.63 5.84 -8.01
CA PHE A 350 14.28 5.28 -8.11
C PHE A 350 14.29 3.87 -7.51
N ILE A 351 13.18 3.16 -7.50
CA ILE A 351 13.12 1.78 -7.01
C ILE A 351 13.10 0.80 -8.19
N PRO A 352 13.97 -0.24 -8.19
CA PRO A 352 13.90 -1.31 -9.19
C PRO A 352 12.52 -1.98 -9.19
N GLY A 353 11.99 -2.22 -10.38
CA GLY A 353 10.70 -2.88 -10.51
C GLY A 353 10.70 -4.31 -9.98
N ALA A 354 11.83 -5.02 -10.08
CA ALA A 354 12.03 -6.34 -9.48
C ALA A 354 11.74 -6.40 -7.97
N ALA A 355 11.81 -5.25 -7.26
CA ALA A 355 11.45 -5.15 -5.84
C ALA A 355 9.94 -5.36 -5.57
N PHE A 356 9.10 -5.44 -6.62
CA PHE A 356 7.65 -5.64 -6.55
C PHE A 356 7.21 -7.01 -7.09
N GLY A 357 8.10 -7.98 -7.06
CA GLY A 357 7.88 -9.34 -7.58
C GLY A 357 8.46 -9.55 -8.97
N GLN A 358 8.39 -10.79 -9.44
CA GLN A 358 8.96 -11.20 -10.73
C GLN A 358 8.36 -10.43 -11.92
N TYR A 359 7.09 -10.06 -11.84
CA TYR A 359 6.38 -9.31 -12.88
C TYR A 359 6.70 -7.82 -12.91
N GLY A 360 7.51 -7.36 -11.95
CA GLY A 360 8.03 -6.00 -11.93
C GLY A 360 9.36 -5.82 -12.66
N GLU A 361 10.05 -6.90 -13.09
CA GLU A 361 11.33 -6.80 -13.78
C GLU A 361 11.22 -6.07 -15.11
N GLY A 362 12.23 -5.27 -15.44
CA GLY A 362 12.22 -4.39 -16.60
C GLY A 362 11.45 -3.07 -16.41
N TYR A 363 10.97 -2.81 -15.20
CA TYR A 363 10.29 -1.56 -14.82
C TYR A 363 11.07 -0.80 -13.75
N VAL A 364 10.69 0.46 -13.56
CA VAL A 364 11.18 1.32 -12.47
C VAL A 364 9.98 1.96 -11.76
N ARG A 365 10.01 2.05 -10.41
CA ARG A 365 9.03 2.81 -9.66
C ARG A 365 9.60 4.14 -9.22
N ILE A 366 8.89 5.22 -9.50
CA ILE A 366 9.21 6.58 -9.09
C ILE A 366 8.10 7.08 -8.17
N SER A 367 8.48 7.56 -6.98
CA SER A 367 7.55 8.28 -6.10
C SER A 367 7.53 9.76 -6.48
N TYR A 368 6.33 10.34 -6.72
CA TYR A 368 6.19 11.78 -6.89
C TYR A 368 5.75 12.51 -5.60
N ALA A 369 5.85 11.84 -4.46
CA ALA A 369 5.79 12.46 -3.15
C ALA A 369 7.13 13.15 -2.84
N ALA A 370 7.47 14.16 -3.62
CA ALA A 370 8.66 15.00 -3.52
C ALA A 370 8.37 16.37 -4.14
N SER A 371 9.11 17.41 -3.75
CA SER A 371 8.91 18.74 -4.32
C SER A 371 9.08 18.77 -5.84
N MET A 372 8.35 19.63 -6.54
CA MET A 372 8.45 19.78 -7.98
C MET A 372 9.89 20.07 -8.44
N GLU A 373 10.66 20.84 -7.67
CA GLU A 373 12.07 21.13 -7.94
C GLU A 373 12.93 19.86 -7.95
N LYS A 374 12.74 18.98 -6.96
CA LYS A 374 13.42 17.68 -6.91
C LYS A 374 13.05 16.79 -8.09
N ILE A 375 11.77 16.77 -8.45
CA ILE A 375 11.26 16.02 -9.60
C ILE A 375 11.88 16.55 -10.90
N GLN A 376 11.89 17.85 -11.12
CA GLN A 376 12.50 18.48 -12.30
C GLN A 376 13.99 18.16 -12.40
N THR A 377 14.72 18.26 -11.30
CA THR A 377 16.13 17.89 -11.24
C THR A 377 16.35 16.42 -11.59
N ALA A 378 15.52 15.52 -11.06
CA ALA A 378 15.62 14.08 -11.34
C ALA A 378 15.36 13.78 -12.83
N MET A 379 14.35 14.41 -13.43
CA MET A 379 14.03 14.20 -14.85
C MET A 379 15.12 14.76 -15.78
N ALA A 380 15.70 15.91 -15.44
CA ALA A 380 16.84 16.45 -16.21
C ALA A 380 18.04 15.50 -16.18
N ARG A 381 18.40 14.98 -15.00
CA ARG A 381 19.51 14.02 -14.83
C ARG A 381 19.23 12.67 -15.49
N LEU A 382 17.97 12.23 -15.50
CA LEU A 382 17.56 11.02 -16.23
C LEU A 382 17.76 11.20 -17.74
N LYS A 383 17.37 12.35 -18.28
CA LYS A 383 17.59 12.68 -19.68
C LYS A 383 19.08 12.62 -20.06
N GLU A 384 19.93 13.33 -19.29
CA GLU A 384 21.38 13.31 -19.51
C GLU A 384 21.97 11.89 -19.45
N TYR A 385 21.51 11.08 -18.49
CA TYR A 385 21.97 9.69 -18.37
C TYR A 385 21.65 8.85 -19.61
N LEU A 386 20.42 8.98 -20.12
CA LEU A 386 19.99 8.24 -21.30
C LEU A 386 20.72 8.69 -22.56
N GLU A 387 20.94 9.98 -22.74
CA GLU A 387 21.70 10.54 -23.87
C GLU A 387 23.17 10.06 -23.87
N GLU A 388 23.78 9.89 -22.69
CA GLU A 388 25.16 9.41 -22.55
C GLU A 388 25.35 7.89 -22.68
N ASN A 389 24.29 7.10 -22.41
CA ASN A 389 24.39 5.65 -22.28
C ASN A 389 23.46 4.88 -23.25
N GLY A 390 22.74 5.57 -24.13
CA GLY A 390 21.90 4.94 -25.16
C GLY A 390 22.78 4.26 -26.21
N THR A 391 22.44 3.02 -26.56
CA THR A 391 23.03 2.38 -27.76
C THR A 391 22.32 2.94 -28.98
N ASN A 392 23.06 3.67 -29.83
CA ASN A 392 22.62 4.07 -31.17
C ASN A 392 22.22 2.89 -32.02
#